data_c1b0ba26d05befe174599f7494f72222
#
_entry.id   c1b0ba26d05befe174599f7494f72222
#
_cell.length_a   1.000
_cell.length_b   1.000
_cell.length_c   1.000
_cell.angle_alpha   90.00
_cell.angle_beta   90.00
_cell.angle_gamma   90.00
#
_symmetry.space_group_name_H-M   'P 1'
#
loop_
_entity.id
_entity.type
_entity.pdbx_description
1 polymer ?
#
loop_
_entity_poly.entity_id
_entity_poly.type
_entity_poly.pdbx_seq_one_letter_code
_entity_poly.pdbx_strand_id
1 'polypeptide(L)'
;MPTTLYRFILAIALLLPMAAFAGDAEDFVAANPVQQAKLLETWAAQPDPTRIELINALQKGELTIDGQAKTLRLNNRLRGLIDTAMASHQLLAADAKIRLSAAQQLQKSAKPAQLKFLDQQLAGENDESVHAALSLALANLQLVDTDPAVRLAAVRLLGETGDPLARTRLEGLLEPGVEADANVRTAAETSLAQVKRKLLIGEMLGQAFSGMSLGSILLLAALGLAITFGLLGVINMAHGEMLMLGAYSTYVVQLMFQRYAPQAIEFYPLIALPVAFFVTAAIGMALERTVIRHLYGRPLETLLATWGISLMLIQLVRLLFGAQNVEVANPAWLSGGIQVLPNLVLPYNRIVIIAFALFVVVLTWLLLNKTRLGLNVRAVTQNRNMAACCGVPTGRVDMLAFGLGSGIAGLGGVALSQIGNVGPDLGQSYIIDSFLVVVLGGVGQLAGSVLAAFGLGIANKILEPQIGAVLGKILILALIILFIQKRPQGLFALKGRVID
;
A
#
# COMPACT_ATOMS: atom_id res chain seq x y z
N MET A 1 8.39 2.24 -66.42
CA MET A 1 7.20 1.52 -66.05
C MET A 1 7.45 0.34 -65.04
N PRO A 2 8.21 0.49 -63.95
CA PRO A 2 8.22 -0.56 -62.90
C PRO A 2 7.65 -0.12 -61.55
N THR A 3 7.32 1.16 -61.36
CA THR A 3 6.89 1.66 -60.04
C THR A 3 5.40 1.48 -59.74
N THR A 4 4.57 1.27 -60.73
CA THR A 4 3.12 1.02 -60.57
C THR A 4 2.81 -0.41 -60.19
N LEU A 5 3.59 -1.38 -60.67
CA LEU A 5 3.40 -2.80 -60.33
C LEU A 5 3.77 -3.09 -58.87
N TYR A 6 4.81 -2.43 -58.34
CA TYR A 6 5.24 -2.57 -56.95
C TYR A 6 4.24 -1.96 -55.96
N ARG A 7 3.61 -0.85 -56.34
CA ARG A 7 2.52 -0.24 -55.54
C ARG A 7 1.22 -1.08 -55.54
N PHE A 8 0.97 -1.81 -56.64
CA PHE A 8 -0.19 -2.70 -56.72
C PHE A 8 0.03 -3.99 -55.92
N ILE A 9 1.23 -4.55 -55.92
CA ILE A 9 1.61 -5.73 -55.11
C ILE A 9 1.66 -5.37 -53.60
N LEU A 10 2.15 -4.18 -53.24
CA LEU A 10 2.16 -3.69 -51.87
C LEU A 10 0.73 -3.41 -51.34
N ALA A 11 -0.16 -2.92 -52.21
CA ALA A 11 -1.58 -2.71 -51.86
C ALA A 11 -2.35 -4.02 -51.72
N ILE A 12 -2.04 -5.03 -52.53
CA ILE A 12 -2.63 -6.38 -52.41
C ILE A 12 -2.08 -7.11 -51.16
N ALA A 13 -0.80 -6.94 -50.82
CA ALA A 13 -0.19 -7.51 -49.61
C ALA A 13 -0.73 -6.88 -48.30
N LEU A 14 -1.18 -5.63 -48.37
CA LEU A 14 -1.84 -4.92 -47.25
C LEU A 14 -3.34 -5.27 -47.11
N LEU A 15 -3.97 -5.83 -48.17
CA LEU A 15 -5.38 -6.22 -48.17
C LEU A 15 -5.62 -7.68 -47.80
N LEU A 16 -4.59 -8.54 -47.83
CA LEU A 16 -4.71 -9.96 -47.52
C LEU A 16 -5.01 -10.26 -46.02
N PRO A 17 -4.52 -9.51 -45.02
CA PRO A 17 -4.94 -9.75 -43.63
C PRO A 17 -6.34 -9.27 -43.32
N MET A 18 -6.91 -8.30 -44.03
CA MET A 18 -8.27 -7.79 -43.76
C MET A 18 -9.40 -8.73 -44.18
N ALA A 19 -9.18 -9.61 -45.18
CA ALA A 19 -10.24 -10.52 -45.66
C ALA A 19 -10.45 -11.73 -44.70
N ALA A 20 -9.45 -12.12 -43.89
CA ALA A 20 -9.60 -13.19 -42.89
C ALA A 20 -10.38 -12.76 -41.65
N PHE A 21 -10.45 -11.44 -41.38
CA PHE A 21 -11.16 -10.87 -40.22
C PHE A 21 -12.65 -10.68 -40.44
N ALA A 22 -13.10 -10.52 -41.68
CA ALA A 22 -14.50 -10.21 -41.99
C ALA A 22 -15.43 -11.35 -41.50
N GLY A 23 -15.06 -12.60 -41.74
CA GLY A 23 -15.92 -13.75 -41.39
C GLY A 23 -16.11 -13.97 -39.88
N ASP A 24 -15.03 -13.97 -39.11
CA ASP A 24 -15.09 -14.23 -37.64
C ASP A 24 -15.83 -13.08 -36.90
N ALA A 25 -15.69 -11.83 -37.35
CA ALA A 25 -16.37 -10.67 -36.78
C ALA A 25 -17.87 -10.66 -37.12
N GLU A 26 -18.20 -10.97 -38.36
CA GLU A 26 -19.62 -11.08 -38.83
C GLU A 26 -20.31 -12.24 -38.12
N ASP A 27 -19.68 -13.41 -38.05
CA ASP A 27 -20.22 -14.59 -37.34
C ASP A 27 -20.49 -14.29 -35.88
N PHE A 28 -19.57 -13.56 -35.20
CA PHE A 28 -19.74 -13.21 -33.81
C PHE A 28 -20.90 -12.23 -33.58
N VAL A 29 -21.10 -11.27 -34.46
CA VAL A 29 -22.20 -10.28 -34.35
C VAL A 29 -23.54 -10.87 -34.71
N ALA A 30 -23.59 -11.78 -35.69
CA ALA A 30 -24.80 -12.49 -36.07
C ALA A 30 -25.25 -13.54 -35.04
N ALA A 31 -24.30 -14.03 -34.20
CA ALA A 31 -24.56 -15.05 -33.21
C ALA A 31 -25.37 -14.55 -32.02
N ASN A 32 -26.22 -15.40 -31.48
CA ASN A 32 -26.88 -15.13 -30.20
C ASN A 32 -25.89 -15.25 -29.03
N PRO A 33 -26.19 -14.75 -27.80
CA PRO A 33 -25.24 -14.75 -26.67
C PRO A 33 -24.69 -16.13 -26.27
N VAL A 34 -25.46 -17.20 -26.51
CA VAL A 34 -24.99 -18.59 -26.24
C VAL A 34 -24.00 -19.04 -27.30
N GLN A 35 -24.24 -18.73 -28.56
CA GLN A 35 -23.34 -19.01 -29.68
C GLN A 35 -22.05 -18.16 -29.58
N GLN A 36 -22.15 -16.89 -29.20
CA GLN A 36 -21.00 -16.01 -28.92
C GLN A 36 -20.10 -16.61 -27.83
N ALA A 37 -20.69 -17.11 -26.74
CA ALA A 37 -19.94 -17.77 -25.68
C ALA A 37 -19.19 -19.02 -26.22
N LYS A 38 -19.85 -19.85 -27.06
CA LYS A 38 -19.23 -21.05 -27.64
C LYS A 38 -18.12 -20.69 -28.62
N LEU A 39 -18.26 -19.63 -29.42
CA LEU A 39 -17.19 -19.15 -30.30
C LEU A 39 -15.97 -18.70 -29.50
N LEU A 40 -16.16 -17.92 -28.43
CA LEU A 40 -15.08 -17.48 -27.56
C LEU A 40 -14.38 -18.66 -26.86
N GLU A 41 -15.10 -19.68 -26.41
CA GLU A 41 -14.54 -20.90 -25.84
C GLU A 41 -13.72 -21.67 -26.89
N THR A 42 -14.17 -21.72 -28.15
CA THR A 42 -13.41 -22.33 -29.25
C THR A 42 -12.14 -21.53 -29.56
N TRP A 43 -12.24 -20.21 -29.65
CA TRP A 43 -11.06 -19.33 -29.88
C TRP A 43 -10.06 -19.41 -28.73
N ALA A 44 -10.52 -19.55 -27.49
CA ALA A 44 -9.65 -19.77 -26.35
C ALA A 44 -8.94 -21.13 -26.37
N ALA A 45 -9.60 -22.19 -26.88
CA ALA A 45 -9.04 -23.53 -26.99
C ALA A 45 -8.08 -23.70 -28.19
N GLN A 46 -8.30 -22.90 -29.24
CA GLN A 46 -7.49 -22.89 -30.47
C GLN A 46 -7.13 -21.43 -30.84
N PRO A 47 -6.21 -20.81 -30.10
CA PRO A 47 -5.83 -19.44 -30.36
C PRO A 47 -5.07 -19.29 -31.69
N ASP A 48 -5.44 -18.29 -32.45
CA ASP A 48 -4.85 -17.89 -33.73
C ASP A 48 -4.34 -16.45 -33.62
N PRO A 49 -3.06 -16.20 -33.90
CA PRO A 49 -2.49 -14.84 -33.83
C PRO A 49 -3.27 -13.79 -34.63
N THR A 50 -3.94 -14.21 -35.71
CA THR A 50 -4.76 -13.31 -36.55
C THR A 50 -5.96 -12.73 -35.81
N ARG A 51 -6.46 -13.38 -34.76
CA ARG A 51 -7.67 -12.95 -34.02
C ARG A 51 -7.38 -11.97 -32.89
N ILE A 52 -6.12 -11.68 -32.57
CA ILE A 52 -5.73 -10.79 -31.45
C ILE A 52 -6.40 -9.41 -31.59
N GLU A 53 -6.38 -8.83 -32.78
CA GLU A 53 -7.00 -7.51 -33.03
C GLU A 53 -8.52 -7.54 -32.86
N LEU A 54 -9.20 -8.60 -33.32
CA LEU A 54 -10.63 -8.80 -33.14
C LEU A 54 -10.98 -8.91 -31.65
N ILE A 55 -10.24 -9.71 -30.90
CA ILE A 55 -10.50 -9.90 -29.46
C ILE A 55 -10.24 -8.61 -28.68
N ASN A 56 -9.20 -7.81 -29.06
CA ASN A 56 -8.95 -6.49 -28.51
C ASN A 56 -10.11 -5.51 -28.77
N ALA A 57 -10.67 -5.52 -29.99
CA ALA A 57 -11.83 -4.72 -30.33
C ALA A 57 -13.07 -5.13 -29.52
N LEU A 58 -13.30 -6.44 -29.33
CA LEU A 58 -14.35 -6.98 -28.48
C LEU A 58 -14.16 -6.56 -27.02
N GLN A 59 -12.95 -6.55 -26.49
CA GLN A 59 -12.66 -6.14 -25.11
C GLN A 59 -12.97 -4.64 -24.90
N LYS A 60 -12.70 -3.80 -25.88
CA LYS A 60 -13.07 -2.38 -25.86
C LYS A 60 -14.57 -2.12 -26.09
N GLY A 61 -15.31 -3.12 -26.56
CA GLY A 61 -16.73 -3.00 -26.90
C GLY A 61 -16.99 -2.25 -28.20
N GLU A 62 -15.97 -2.02 -29.03
CA GLU A 62 -16.00 -1.29 -30.29
C GLU A 62 -15.60 -2.23 -31.42
N LEU A 63 -16.57 -2.71 -32.18
CA LEU A 63 -16.31 -3.52 -33.37
C LEU A 63 -16.64 -2.72 -34.62
N THR A 64 -15.70 -2.65 -35.57
CA THR A 64 -15.91 -2.01 -36.86
C THR A 64 -16.16 -3.09 -37.90
N ILE A 65 -17.37 -3.15 -38.48
CA ILE A 65 -17.75 -4.05 -39.57
C ILE A 65 -18.16 -3.15 -40.76
N ASP A 66 -17.65 -3.39 -41.92
CA ASP A 66 -17.91 -2.61 -43.16
C ASP A 66 -17.74 -1.08 -42.99
N GLY A 67 -16.77 -0.67 -42.16
CA GLY A 67 -16.49 0.76 -41.90
C GLY A 67 -17.48 1.44 -40.94
N GLN A 68 -18.42 0.70 -40.34
CA GLN A 68 -19.35 1.22 -39.33
C GLN A 68 -19.01 0.68 -37.95
N ALA A 69 -18.83 1.59 -36.97
CA ALA A 69 -18.61 1.22 -35.58
C ALA A 69 -19.94 0.71 -34.96
N LYS A 70 -19.92 -0.52 -34.48
CA LYS A 70 -21.07 -1.17 -33.83
C LYS A 70 -20.74 -1.40 -32.36
N THR A 71 -21.45 -0.71 -31.47
CA THR A 71 -21.29 -0.89 -30.02
C THR A 71 -22.00 -2.19 -29.59
N LEU A 72 -21.24 -3.12 -29.01
CA LEU A 72 -21.75 -4.41 -28.55
C LEU A 72 -22.17 -4.33 -27.08
N ARG A 73 -23.36 -4.84 -26.76
CA ARG A 73 -23.81 -5.02 -25.39
C ARG A 73 -23.29 -6.36 -24.85
N LEU A 74 -22.12 -6.28 -24.20
CA LEU A 74 -21.48 -7.45 -23.59
C LEU A 74 -21.96 -7.62 -22.14
N ASN A 75 -22.46 -8.80 -21.82
CA ASN A 75 -22.75 -9.18 -20.44
C ASN A 75 -21.45 -9.60 -19.72
N ASN A 76 -21.48 -9.68 -18.37
CA ASN A 76 -20.29 -10.03 -17.57
C ASN A 76 -19.71 -11.43 -17.93
N ARG A 77 -20.55 -12.39 -18.33
CA ARG A 77 -20.11 -13.71 -18.76
C ARG A 77 -19.28 -13.64 -20.05
N LEU A 78 -19.77 -12.90 -21.05
CA LEU A 78 -19.04 -12.73 -22.32
C LEU A 78 -17.73 -11.97 -22.11
N ARG A 79 -17.70 -10.94 -21.25
CA ARG A 79 -16.44 -10.24 -20.91
C ARG A 79 -15.41 -11.19 -20.32
N GLY A 80 -15.81 -12.05 -19.36
CA GLY A 80 -14.88 -13.04 -18.79
C GLY A 80 -14.38 -14.05 -19.83
N LEU A 81 -15.18 -14.45 -20.82
CA LEU A 81 -14.76 -15.32 -21.91
C LEU A 81 -13.84 -14.60 -22.91
N ILE A 82 -14.08 -13.33 -23.20
CA ILE A 82 -13.19 -12.49 -24.02
C ILE A 82 -11.83 -12.37 -23.35
N ASP A 83 -11.80 -12.08 -22.04
CA ASP A 83 -10.54 -12.01 -21.28
C ASP A 83 -9.79 -13.34 -21.28
N THR A 84 -10.51 -14.47 -21.18
CA THR A 84 -9.92 -15.81 -21.25
C THR A 84 -9.37 -16.10 -22.64
N ALA A 85 -10.10 -15.76 -23.70
CA ALA A 85 -9.64 -15.92 -25.08
C ALA A 85 -8.42 -15.03 -25.36
N MET A 86 -8.42 -13.79 -24.88
CA MET A 86 -7.27 -12.90 -24.97
C MET A 86 -6.04 -13.47 -24.29
N ALA A 87 -6.20 -13.97 -23.06
CA ALA A 87 -5.10 -14.61 -22.33
C ALA A 87 -4.53 -15.81 -23.10
N SER A 88 -5.38 -16.66 -23.71
CA SER A 88 -4.88 -17.79 -24.53
C SER A 88 -4.06 -17.32 -25.75
N HIS A 89 -4.49 -16.24 -26.41
CA HIS A 89 -3.75 -15.68 -27.53
C HIS A 89 -2.43 -15.00 -27.10
N GLN A 90 -2.44 -14.35 -25.94
CA GLN A 90 -1.23 -13.74 -25.36
C GLN A 90 -0.16 -14.74 -24.95
N LEU A 91 -0.50 -16.01 -24.71
CA LEU A 91 0.49 -17.07 -24.49
C LEU A 91 1.39 -17.31 -25.70
N LEU A 92 0.96 -16.93 -26.91
CA LEU A 92 1.75 -17.03 -28.12
C LEU A 92 2.71 -15.85 -28.33
N ALA A 93 2.71 -14.85 -27.43
CA ALA A 93 3.55 -13.68 -27.54
C ALA A 93 5.04 -14.01 -27.35
N ALA A 94 5.91 -13.28 -28.06
CA ALA A 94 7.36 -13.42 -27.93
C ALA A 94 7.88 -12.97 -26.55
N ASP A 95 7.24 -11.97 -25.92
CA ASP A 95 7.63 -11.41 -24.62
C ASP A 95 7.16 -12.33 -23.46
N ALA A 96 8.13 -12.81 -22.69
CA ALA A 96 7.87 -13.65 -21.51
C ALA A 96 6.99 -12.96 -20.46
N LYS A 97 7.05 -11.63 -20.31
CA LYS A 97 6.19 -10.90 -19.35
C LYS A 97 4.72 -10.96 -19.75
N ILE A 98 4.45 -10.86 -21.04
CA ILE A 98 3.08 -10.99 -21.57
C ILE A 98 2.58 -12.41 -21.37
N ARG A 99 3.39 -13.43 -21.68
CA ARG A 99 3.05 -14.83 -21.47
C ARG A 99 2.82 -15.14 -20.00
N LEU A 100 3.63 -14.60 -19.09
CA LEU A 100 3.45 -14.78 -17.64
C LEU A 100 2.13 -14.21 -17.15
N SER A 101 1.79 -12.98 -17.57
CA SER A 101 0.51 -12.34 -17.22
C SER A 101 -0.68 -13.16 -17.74
N ALA A 102 -0.58 -13.65 -18.98
CA ALA A 102 -1.59 -14.52 -19.58
C ALA A 102 -1.75 -15.86 -18.84
N ALA A 103 -0.66 -16.51 -18.49
CA ALA A 103 -0.67 -17.76 -17.73
C ALA A 103 -1.30 -17.57 -16.34
N GLN A 104 -0.98 -16.48 -15.63
CA GLN A 104 -1.59 -16.13 -14.34
C GLN A 104 -3.09 -15.85 -14.45
N GLN A 105 -3.55 -15.25 -15.54
CA GLN A 105 -4.96 -15.06 -15.80
C GLN A 105 -5.68 -16.37 -16.05
N LEU A 106 -5.08 -17.26 -16.83
CA LEU A 106 -5.62 -18.60 -17.13
C LEU A 106 -5.69 -19.52 -15.91
N GLN A 107 -4.86 -19.35 -14.89
CA GLN A 107 -5.02 -20.06 -13.61
C GLN A 107 -6.43 -19.86 -13.01
N LYS A 108 -7.03 -18.69 -13.22
CA LYS A 108 -8.35 -18.32 -12.68
C LYS A 108 -9.50 -18.63 -13.63
N SER A 109 -9.28 -18.52 -14.95
CA SER A 109 -10.33 -18.48 -15.96
C SER A 109 -10.33 -19.63 -16.96
N ALA A 110 -9.26 -20.46 -17.01
CA ALA A 110 -9.15 -21.55 -17.96
C ALA A 110 -10.30 -22.57 -17.85
N LYS A 111 -10.71 -23.09 -19.00
CA LYS A 111 -11.77 -24.08 -19.14
C LYS A 111 -11.21 -25.44 -19.60
N PRO A 112 -11.90 -26.57 -19.34
CA PRO A 112 -11.43 -27.88 -19.75
C PRO A 112 -11.12 -28.02 -21.26
N ALA A 113 -11.79 -27.25 -22.11
CA ALA A 113 -11.52 -27.21 -23.55
C ALA A 113 -10.10 -26.74 -23.91
N GLN A 114 -9.44 -25.98 -23.02
CA GLN A 114 -8.08 -25.45 -23.21
C GLN A 114 -6.98 -26.42 -22.75
N LEU A 115 -7.34 -27.55 -22.15
CA LEU A 115 -6.37 -28.47 -21.54
C LEU A 115 -5.27 -28.91 -22.52
N LYS A 116 -5.62 -29.34 -23.74
CA LYS A 116 -4.65 -29.74 -24.77
C LYS A 116 -3.75 -28.57 -25.20
N PHE A 117 -4.30 -27.38 -25.34
CA PHE A 117 -3.54 -26.20 -25.71
C PHE A 117 -2.53 -25.82 -24.61
N LEU A 118 -2.97 -25.79 -23.35
CA LEU A 118 -2.09 -25.46 -22.22
C LEU A 118 -0.97 -26.51 -22.04
N ASP A 119 -1.28 -27.79 -22.25
CA ASP A 119 -0.29 -28.87 -22.19
C ASP A 119 0.78 -28.69 -23.28
N GLN A 120 0.38 -28.40 -24.50
CA GLN A 120 1.30 -28.09 -25.59
C GLN A 120 2.17 -26.86 -25.33
N GLN A 121 1.59 -25.79 -24.79
CA GLN A 121 2.33 -24.58 -24.45
C GLN A 121 3.32 -24.82 -23.30
N LEU A 122 2.93 -25.63 -22.31
CA LEU A 122 3.81 -26.00 -21.20
C LEU A 122 5.03 -26.79 -21.68
N ALA A 123 4.84 -27.72 -22.62
CA ALA A 123 5.93 -28.53 -23.20
C ALA A 123 6.93 -27.70 -24.01
N GLY A 124 6.52 -26.56 -24.55
CA GLY A 124 7.36 -25.64 -25.37
C GLY A 124 7.91 -24.42 -24.61
N GLU A 125 7.53 -24.21 -23.35
CA GLU A 125 7.91 -23.02 -22.61
C GLU A 125 9.31 -23.16 -21.97
N ASN A 126 10.16 -22.15 -22.22
CA ASN A 126 11.54 -22.12 -21.71
C ASN A 126 11.72 -21.17 -20.50
N ASP A 127 10.80 -20.24 -20.28
CA ASP A 127 10.86 -19.32 -19.13
C ASP A 127 10.31 -20.02 -17.89
N GLU A 128 11.14 -20.13 -16.84
CA GLU A 128 10.80 -20.83 -15.60
C GLU A 128 9.56 -20.27 -14.90
N SER A 129 9.37 -18.94 -14.93
CA SER A 129 8.25 -18.28 -14.30
C SER A 129 6.94 -18.56 -15.06
N VAL A 130 6.99 -18.54 -16.39
CA VAL A 130 5.85 -18.85 -17.25
C VAL A 130 5.50 -20.33 -17.16
N HIS A 131 6.51 -21.20 -17.17
CA HIS A 131 6.36 -22.66 -17.01
C HIS A 131 5.67 -23.00 -15.68
N ALA A 132 6.10 -22.40 -14.57
CA ALA A 132 5.47 -22.57 -13.27
C ALA A 132 4.00 -22.09 -13.28
N ALA A 133 3.72 -20.95 -13.89
CA ALA A 133 2.36 -20.40 -13.97
C ALA A 133 1.43 -21.28 -14.84
N LEU A 134 1.92 -21.79 -15.97
CA LEU A 134 1.18 -22.74 -16.83
C LEU A 134 0.93 -24.08 -16.15
N SER A 135 1.92 -24.62 -15.44
CA SER A 135 1.77 -25.87 -14.68
C SER A 135 0.64 -25.75 -13.66
N LEU A 136 0.51 -24.60 -12.99
CA LEU A 136 -0.59 -24.33 -12.06
C LEU A 136 -1.95 -24.22 -12.77
N ALA A 137 -1.99 -23.54 -13.92
CA ALA A 137 -3.21 -23.45 -14.72
C ALA A 137 -3.69 -24.84 -15.16
N LEU A 138 -2.75 -25.68 -15.61
CA LEU A 138 -3.02 -27.07 -16.00
C LEU A 138 -3.47 -27.91 -14.81
N ALA A 139 -2.79 -27.84 -13.67
CA ALA A 139 -3.16 -28.57 -12.47
C ALA A 139 -4.58 -28.23 -11.98
N ASN A 140 -4.99 -26.95 -12.07
CA ASN A 140 -6.36 -26.55 -11.75
C ASN A 140 -7.42 -27.23 -12.62
N LEU A 141 -7.11 -27.52 -13.89
CA LEU A 141 -8.00 -28.23 -14.80
C LEU A 141 -7.96 -29.74 -14.56
N GLN A 142 -6.81 -30.30 -14.22
CA GLN A 142 -6.57 -31.73 -13.99
C GLN A 142 -7.20 -32.24 -12.68
N LEU A 143 -7.63 -31.36 -11.76
CA LEU A 143 -8.33 -31.77 -10.53
C LEU A 143 -9.64 -32.51 -10.78
N VAL A 144 -10.24 -32.34 -11.95
CA VAL A 144 -11.50 -33.01 -12.36
C VAL A 144 -11.26 -34.10 -13.42
N ASP A 145 -10.02 -34.53 -13.63
CA ASP A 145 -9.69 -35.59 -14.55
C ASP A 145 -10.29 -36.92 -14.11
N THR A 146 -10.56 -37.82 -15.08
CA THR A 146 -11.10 -39.13 -14.81
C THR A 146 -10.06 -40.07 -14.14
N ASP A 147 -8.75 -39.89 -14.44
CA ASP A 147 -7.66 -40.66 -13.88
C ASP A 147 -7.25 -40.18 -12.49
N PRO A 148 -7.38 -40.99 -11.43
CA PRO A 148 -6.92 -40.65 -10.09
C PRO A 148 -5.43 -40.33 -10.01
N ALA A 149 -4.57 -40.87 -10.87
CA ALA A 149 -3.14 -40.59 -10.86
C ALA A 149 -2.86 -39.16 -11.33
N VAL A 150 -3.60 -38.69 -12.33
CA VAL A 150 -3.53 -37.29 -12.82
C VAL A 150 -4.02 -36.32 -11.74
N ARG A 151 -5.17 -36.63 -11.11
CA ARG A 151 -5.68 -35.83 -10.00
C ARG A 151 -4.71 -35.73 -8.82
N LEU A 152 -4.07 -36.86 -8.47
CA LEU A 152 -3.07 -36.93 -7.40
C LEU A 152 -1.85 -36.06 -7.70
N ALA A 153 -1.35 -36.06 -8.93
CA ALA A 153 -0.24 -35.21 -9.36
C ALA A 153 -0.62 -33.72 -9.28
N ALA A 154 -1.81 -33.36 -9.76
CA ALA A 154 -2.34 -31.99 -9.69
C ALA A 154 -2.50 -31.50 -8.24
N VAL A 155 -3.03 -32.31 -7.35
CA VAL A 155 -3.19 -32.01 -5.91
C VAL A 155 -1.83 -31.75 -5.25
N ARG A 156 -0.81 -32.56 -5.54
CA ARG A 156 0.54 -32.38 -4.98
C ARG A 156 1.17 -31.03 -5.47
N LEU A 157 1.07 -30.80 -6.78
CA LEU A 157 1.59 -29.56 -7.36
C LEU A 157 0.92 -28.32 -6.75
N LEU A 158 -0.40 -28.34 -6.57
CA LEU A 158 -1.12 -27.24 -5.91
C LEU A 158 -0.70 -27.08 -4.45
N GLY A 159 -0.38 -28.16 -3.73
CA GLY A 159 0.12 -28.13 -2.36
C GLY A 159 1.48 -27.44 -2.21
N GLU A 160 2.29 -27.44 -3.26
CA GLU A 160 3.58 -26.72 -3.26
C GLU A 160 3.43 -25.23 -3.41
N THR A 161 2.24 -24.72 -3.76
CA THR A 161 1.97 -23.31 -3.94
C THR A 161 1.55 -22.64 -2.63
N GLY A 162 1.63 -21.30 -2.60
CA GLY A 162 1.00 -20.47 -1.56
C GLY A 162 -0.13 -19.64 -2.14
N ASP A 163 -0.82 -20.13 -3.18
CA ASP A 163 -1.88 -19.40 -3.86
C ASP A 163 -3.23 -19.59 -3.13
N PRO A 164 -3.97 -18.50 -2.83
CA PRO A 164 -5.33 -18.60 -2.29
C PRO A 164 -6.29 -19.40 -3.16
N LEU A 165 -6.10 -19.39 -4.48
CA LEU A 165 -6.93 -20.18 -5.41
C LEU A 165 -6.73 -21.69 -5.20
N ALA A 166 -5.48 -22.14 -4.99
CA ALA A 166 -5.18 -23.54 -4.70
C ALA A 166 -5.90 -24.00 -3.42
N ARG A 167 -5.93 -23.15 -2.38
CA ARG A 167 -6.72 -23.43 -1.17
C ARG A 167 -8.18 -23.72 -1.49
N THR A 168 -8.84 -22.80 -2.22
CA THR A 168 -10.27 -22.93 -2.56
C THR A 168 -10.55 -24.17 -3.39
N ARG A 169 -9.65 -24.52 -4.33
CA ARG A 169 -9.77 -25.73 -5.17
C ARG A 169 -9.62 -27.02 -4.37
N LEU A 170 -8.64 -27.07 -3.46
CA LEU A 170 -8.43 -28.23 -2.60
C LEU A 170 -9.56 -28.38 -1.57
N GLU A 171 -10.09 -27.27 -1.01
CA GLU A 171 -11.26 -27.31 -0.13
C GLU A 171 -12.50 -27.85 -0.88
N GLY A 172 -12.74 -27.41 -2.11
CA GLY A 172 -13.84 -27.93 -2.94
C GLY A 172 -13.70 -29.40 -3.29
N LEU A 173 -12.45 -29.89 -3.51
CA LEU A 173 -12.21 -31.32 -3.77
C LEU A 173 -12.51 -32.21 -2.55
N LEU A 174 -12.35 -31.65 -1.34
CA LEU A 174 -12.60 -32.36 -0.07
C LEU A 174 -14.06 -32.34 0.37
N GLU A 175 -14.95 -31.65 -0.35
CA GLU A 175 -16.40 -31.68 -0.07
C GLU A 175 -16.97 -33.10 -0.15
N PRO A 176 -17.98 -33.44 0.67
CA PRO A 176 -18.57 -34.75 0.68
C PRO A 176 -19.12 -35.17 -0.69
N GLY A 177 -18.62 -36.28 -1.21
CA GLY A 177 -19.08 -36.87 -2.48
C GLY A 177 -18.39 -36.38 -3.75
N VAL A 178 -17.40 -35.46 -3.64
CA VAL A 178 -16.66 -34.91 -4.80
C VAL A 178 -15.50 -35.87 -5.17
N GLU A 179 -14.62 -36.21 -4.23
CA GLU A 179 -13.51 -37.14 -4.48
C GLU A 179 -13.77 -38.49 -3.84
N ALA A 180 -13.74 -39.54 -4.70
CA ALA A 180 -14.00 -40.92 -4.29
C ALA A 180 -12.71 -41.70 -3.93
N ASP A 181 -11.55 -41.29 -4.50
CA ASP A 181 -10.29 -41.99 -4.26
C ASP A 181 -9.66 -41.57 -2.94
N ALA A 182 -9.40 -42.54 -2.05
CA ALA A 182 -8.86 -42.31 -0.72
C ALA A 182 -7.43 -41.72 -0.75
N ASN A 183 -6.60 -42.09 -1.75
CA ASN A 183 -5.23 -41.60 -1.86
C ASN A 183 -5.21 -40.12 -2.29
N VAL A 184 -6.06 -39.78 -3.26
CA VAL A 184 -6.22 -38.38 -3.72
C VAL A 184 -6.76 -37.51 -2.58
N ARG A 185 -7.73 -38.01 -1.81
CA ARG A 185 -8.31 -37.32 -0.67
C ARG A 185 -7.27 -37.04 0.43
N THR A 186 -6.49 -38.07 0.82
CA THR A 186 -5.42 -37.91 1.83
C THR A 186 -4.33 -36.95 1.35
N ALA A 187 -3.97 -37.02 0.07
CA ALA A 187 -3.02 -36.07 -0.52
C ALA A 187 -3.59 -34.63 -0.52
N ALA A 188 -4.89 -34.47 -0.82
CA ALA A 188 -5.56 -33.15 -0.79
C ALA A 188 -5.60 -32.56 0.61
N GLU A 189 -5.86 -33.34 1.65
CA GLU A 189 -5.79 -32.91 3.06
C GLU A 189 -4.39 -32.43 3.43
N THR A 190 -3.36 -33.20 3.06
CA THR A 190 -1.95 -32.86 3.30
C THR A 190 -1.55 -31.56 2.55
N SER A 191 -1.89 -31.49 1.26
CA SER A 191 -1.62 -30.32 0.42
C SER A 191 -2.35 -29.08 0.92
N LEU A 192 -3.60 -29.23 1.34
CA LEU A 192 -4.37 -28.12 1.93
C LEU A 192 -3.73 -27.58 3.21
N ALA A 193 -3.25 -28.45 4.07
CA ALA A 193 -2.54 -28.07 5.29
C ALA A 193 -1.24 -27.30 4.96
N GLN A 194 -0.49 -27.73 3.94
CA GLN A 194 0.71 -27.03 3.47
C GLN A 194 0.38 -25.65 2.90
N VAL A 195 -0.63 -25.55 2.04
CA VAL A 195 -1.09 -24.26 1.46
C VAL A 195 -1.54 -23.33 2.57
N LYS A 196 -2.39 -23.78 3.51
CA LYS A 196 -2.84 -22.98 4.66
C LYS A 196 -1.67 -22.45 5.48
N ARG A 197 -0.65 -23.26 5.72
CA ARG A 197 0.56 -22.82 6.43
C ARG A 197 1.33 -21.72 5.67
N LYS A 198 1.50 -21.88 4.35
CA LYS A 198 2.16 -20.85 3.50
C LYS A 198 1.38 -19.55 3.46
N LEU A 199 0.05 -19.63 3.32
CA LEU A 199 -0.84 -18.47 3.34
C LEU A 199 -0.76 -17.73 4.69
N LEU A 200 -0.77 -18.47 5.80
CA LEU A 200 -0.64 -17.88 7.15
C LEU A 200 0.68 -17.12 7.30
N ILE A 201 1.80 -17.69 6.80
CA ILE A 201 3.10 -16.98 6.82
C ILE A 201 3.01 -15.69 6.01
N GLY A 202 2.44 -15.72 4.81
CA GLY A 202 2.25 -14.53 3.99
C GLY A 202 1.37 -13.48 4.66
N GLU A 203 0.28 -13.88 5.30
CA GLU A 203 -0.60 -13.00 6.08
C GLU A 203 0.15 -12.35 7.26
N MET A 204 0.90 -13.12 8.04
CA MET A 204 1.69 -12.61 9.17
C MET A 204 2.76 -11.62 8.71
N LEU A 205 3.48 -11.94 7.61
CA LEU A 205 4.46 -11.01 7.02
C LEU A 205 3.79 -9.73 6.51
N GLY A 206 2.63 -9.83 5.89
CA GLY A 206 1.82 -8.70 5.43
C GLY A 206 1.36 -7.80 6.58
N GLN A 207 0.91 -8.40 7.67
CA GLN A 207 0.53 -7.68 8.89
C GLN A 207 1.73 -7.00 9.54
N ALA A 208 2.87 -7.70 9.65
CA ALA A 208 4.12 -7.13 10.17
C ALA A 208 4.60 -5.95 9.33
N PHE A 209 4.61 -6.09 8.00
CA PHE A 209 4.96 -5.00 7.08
C PHE A 209 3.99 -3.81 7.19
N SER A 210 2.69 -4.07 7.23
CA SER A 210 1.68 -3.03 7.44
C SER A 210 1.83 -2.35 8.80
N GLY A 211 2.20 -3.12 9.83
CA GLY A 211 2.52 -2.63 11.17
C GLY A 211 3.78 -1.78 11.19
N MET A 212 4.83 -2.15 10.44
CA MET A 212 6.03 -1.33 10.27
C MET A 212 5.71 -0.01 9.57
N SER A 213 4.86 -0.03 8.54
CA SER A 213 4.42 1.19 7.86
C SER A 213 3.64 2.12 8.81
N LEU A 214 2.70 1.59 9.59
CA LEU A 214 1.99 2.35 10.61
C LEU A 214 2.95 2.87 11.69
N GLY A 215 3.85 2.01 12.16
CA GLY A 215 4.90 2.37 13.13
C GLY A 215 5.81 3.50 12.63
N SER A 216 6.11 3.55 11.34
CA SER A 216 6.91 4.64 10.74
C SER A 216 6.20 5.99 10.83
N ILE A 217 4.88 6.01 10.64
CA ILE A 217 4.09 7.24 10.79
C ILE A 217 4.00 7.67 12.25
N LEU A 218 3.72 6.70 13.14
CA LEU A 218 3.71 6.95 14.58
C LEU A 218 5.07 7.43 15.07
N LEU A 219 6.16 6.93 14.48
CA LEU A 219 7.51 7.37 14.77
C LEU A 219 7.74 8.83 14.40
N LEU A 220 7.34 9.28 13.21
CA LEU A 220 7.45 10.67 12.80
C LEU A 220 6.68 11.61 13.74
N ALA A 221 5.45 11.26 14.07
CA ALA A 221 4.64 11.99 15.03
C ALA A 221 5.25 11.99 16.42
N ALA A 222 5.68 10.83 16.90
CA ALA A 222 6.29 10.67 18.22
C ALA A 222 7.66 11.35 18.33
N LEU A 223 8.47 11.40 17.26
CA LEU A 223 9.75 12.14 17.25
C LEU A 223 9.52 13.64 17.50
N GLY A 224 8.54 14.23 16.81
CA GLY A 224 8.18 15.62 17.04
C GLY A 224 7.73 15.84 18.49
N LEU A 225 6.87 14.96 19.01
CA LEU A 225 6.41 15.03 20.38
C LEU A 225 7.52 14.75 21.39
N ALA A 226 8.44 13.84 21.12
CA ALA A 226 9.59 13.54 21.98
C ALA A 226 10.53 14.75 22.12
N ILE A 227 10.64 15.60 21.10
CA ILE A 227 11.38 16.87 21.17
C ILE A 227 10.61 17.87 22.05
N THR A 228 9.34 18.10 21.83
CA THR A 228 8.57 19.11 22.56
C THR A 228 8.30 18.67 24.01
N PHE A 229 7.83 17.44 24.22
CA PHE A 229 7.55 16.92 25.55
C PHE A 229 8.83 16.46 26.27
N GLY A 230 9.72 15.73 25.55
CA GLY A 230 10.92 15.17 26.15
C GLY A 230 11.99 16.19 26.52
N LEU A 231 12.13 17.28 25.76
CA LEU A 231 13.15 18.31 25.97
C LEU A 231 12.61 19.52 26.71
N LEU A 232 11.41 19.95 26.44
CA LEU A 232 10.82 21.16 27.01
C LEU A 232 9.89 20.88 28.20
N GLY A 233 9.47 19.62 28.40
CA GLY A 233 8.52 19.24 29.46
C GLY A 233 7.11 19.74 29.23
N VAL A 234 6.76 20.11 27.99
CA VAL A 234 5.46 20.69 27.63
C VAL A 234 4.55 19.64 27.04
N ILE A 235 3.41 19.40 27.66
CA ILE A 235 2.35 18.55 27.12
C ILE A 235 1.57 19.38 26.09
N ASN A 236 1.76 19.05 24.81
CA ASN A 236 1.12 19.76 23.70
C ASN A 236 0.06 18.90 23.04
N MET A 237 -1.24 19.13 23.35
CA MET A 237 -2.34 18.42 22.70
C MET A 237 -2.54 18.86 21.24
N ALA A 238 -2.13 20.08 20.88
CA ALA A 238 -2.20 20.57 19.49
C ALA A 238 -1.13 19.95 18.57
N HIS A 239 -0.26 19.06 19.08
CA HIS A 239 0.77 18.41 18.27
C HIS A 239 0.16 17.50 17.20
N GLY A 240 -0.97 16.84 17.49
CA GLY A 240 -1.71 16.06 16.49
C GLY A 240 -2.14 16.93 15.29
N GLU A 241 -2.51 18.18 15.53
CA GLU A 241 -2.94 19.09 14.46
C GLU A 241 -1.79 19.51 13.54
N MET A 242 -0.53 19.35 13.98
CA MET A 242 0.62 19.54 13.09
C MET A 242 0.69 18.47 12.01
N LEU A 243 0.29 17.22 12.31
CA LEU A 243 0.11 16.18 11.29
C LEU A 243 -0.99 16.56 10.29
N MET A 244 -2.14 17.00 10.81
CA MET A 244 -3.26 17.47 9.96
C MET A 244 -2.81 18.61 9.05
N LEU A 245 -2.16 19.65 9.58
CA LEU A 245 -1.67 20.79 8.80
C LEU A 245 -0.63 20.37 7.76
N GLY A 246 0.25 19.41 8.07
CA GLY A 246 1.19 18.84 7.11
C GLY A 246 0.49 18.12 5.96
N ALA A 247 -0.55 17.34 6.26
CA ALA A 247 -1.36 16.65 5.27
C ALA A 247 -2.14 17.63 4.37
N TYR A 248 -2.76 18.67 4.95
CA TYR A 248 -3.43 19.71 4.17
C TYR A 248 -2.45 20.58 3.37
N SER A 249 -1.23 20.81 3.86
CA SER A 249 -0.18 21.47 3.09
C SER A 249 0.16 20.66 1.83
N THR A 250 0.20 19.31 1.94
CA THR A 250 0.40 18.42 0.81
C THR A 250 -0.74 18.53 -0.20
N TYR A 251 -1.98 18.54 0.28
CA TYR A 251 -3.17 18.73 -0.56
C TYR A 251 -3.13 20.05 -1.33
N VAL A 252 -2.78 21.16 -0.66
CA VAL A 252 -2.64 22.47 -1.31
C VAL A 252 -1.55 22.47 -2.38
N VAL A 253 -0.40 21.86 -2.09
CA VAL A 253 0.69 21.71 -3.08
C VAL A 253 0.22 20.90 -4.28
N GLN A 254 -0.49 19.79 -4.07
CA GLN A 254 -1.07 19.00 -5.16
C GLN A 254 -2.03 19.83 -6.03
N LEU A 255 -2.95 20.59 -5.42
CA LEU A 255 -3.87 21.48 -6.15
C LEU A 255 -3.12 22.55 -6.97
N MET A 256 -2.04 23.10 -6.42
CA MET A 256 -1.19 24.04 -7.15
C MET A 256 -0.54 23.40 -8.37
N PHE A 257 -0.02 22.17 -8.24
CA PHE A 257 0.54 21.44 -9.36
C PHE A 257 -0.50 21.09 -10.41
N GLN A 258 -1.69 20.65 -9.99
CA GLN A 258 -2.80 20.36 -10.92
C GLN A 258 -3.19 21.60 -11.73
N ARG A 259 -3.19 22.79 -11.10
CA ARG A 259 -3.61 24.02 -11.74
C ARG A 259 -2.54 24.67 -12.62
N TYR A 260 -1.27 24.71 -12.15
CA TYR A 260 -0.22 25.50 -12.77
C TYR A 260 0.85 24.68 -13.48
N ALA A 261 1.04 23.39 -13.12
CA ALA A 261 2.06 22.54 -13.67
C ALA A 261 1.60 21.07 -13.79
N PRO A 262 0.52 20.78 -14.53
CA PRO A 262 -0.04 19.42 -14.62
C PRO A 262 0.94 18.38 -15.15
N GLN A 263 1.89 18.79 -15.99
CA GLN A 263 2.93 17.90 -16.51
C GLN A 263 3.95 17.45 -15.46
N ALA A 264 4.09 18.21 -14.37
CA ALA A 264 5.02 17.92 -13.27
C ALA A 264 4.32 17.37 -12.03
N ILE A 265 3.07 16.93 -12.15
CA ILE A 265 2.26 16.44 -11.02
C ILE A 265 2.94 15.30 -10.26
N GLU A 266 3.74 14.47 -10.94
CA GLU A 266 4.48 13.37 -10.35
C GLU A 266 5.50 13.80 -9.28
N PHE A 267 5.95 15.06 -9.32
CA PHE A 267 6.96 15.60 -8.41
C PHE A 267 6.38 16.38 -7.22
N TYR A 268 5.04 16.54 -7.13
CA TYR A 268 4.43 17.30 -6.04
C TYR A 268 4.84 16.82 -4.64
N PRO A 269 5.03 15.50 -4.34
CA PRO A 269 5.39 15.07 -3.00
C PRO A 269 6.76 15.58 -2.55
N LEU A 270 7.70 15.72 -3.49
CA LEU A 270 9.05 16.25 -3.18
C LEU A 270 8.99 17.70 -2.74
N ILE A 271 8.09 18.50 -3.32
CA ILE A 271 7.88 19.91 -2.94
C ILE A 271 6.99 19.99 -1.69
N ALA A 272 6.03 19.08 -1.54
CA ALA A 272 5.16 19.04 -0.37
C ALA A 272 5.95 18.78 0.94
N LEU A 273 7.03 18.00 0.91
CA LEU A 273 7.86 17.72 2.07
C LEU A 273 8.45 19.00 2.72
N PRO A 274 9.25 19.83 2.02
CA PRO A 274 9.74 21.06 2.62
C PRO A 274 8.62 22.05 2.94
N VAL A 275 7.59 22.18 2.10
CA VAL A 275 6.47 23.10 2.37
C VAL A 275 5.74 22.70 3.66
N ALA A 276 5.37 21.43 3.82
CA ALA A 276 4.71 20.95 5.02
C ALA A 276 5.59 21.14 6.27
N PHE A 277 6.90 20.85 6.17
CA PHE A 277 7.84 21.05 7.27
C PHE A 277 7.89 22.52 7.69
N PHE A 278 8.12 23.45 6.76
CA PHE A 278 8.25 24.88 7.10
C PHE A 278 6.94 25.52 7.54
N VAL A 279 5.80 25.15 6.94
CA VAL A 279 4.48 25.64 7.36
C VAL A 279 4.16 25.22 8.79
N THR A 280 4.30 23.93 9.10
CA THR A 280 4.03 23.41 10.45
C THR A 280 5.06 23.87 11.47
N ALA A 281 6.33 24.01 11.09
CA ALA A 281 7.37 24.59 11.94
C ALA A 281 7.07 26.06 12.26
N ALA A 282 6.66 26.86 11.27
CA ALA A 282 6.30 28.26 11.48
C ALA A 282 5.10 28.40 12.41
N ILE A 283 4.05 27.59 12.22
CA ILE A 283 2.89 27.57 13.12
C ILE A 283 3.31 27.14 14.53
N GLY A 284 4.13 26.08 14.66
CA GLY A 284 4.65 25.64 15.95
C GLY A 284 5.47 26.74 16.66
N MET A 285 6.36 27.42 15.94
CA MET A 285 7.13 28.56 16.48
C MET A 285 6.22 29.71 16.91
N ALA A 286 5.17 30.00 16.14
CA ALA A 286 4.18 31.02 16.49
C ALA A 286 3.43 30.65 17.77
N LEU A 287 2.99 29.39 17.92
CA LEU A 287 2.32 28.88 19.12
C LEU A 287 3.23 28.95 20.35
N GLU A 288 4.49 28.57 20.19
CA GLU A 288 5.44 28.72 21.31
C GLU A 288 5.58 30.18 21.71
N ARG A 289 5.77 31.08 20.75
CA ARG A 289 6.02 32.49 21.01
C ARG A 289 4.84 33.24 21.62
N THR A 290 3.61 32.87 21.24
CA THR A 290 2.38 33.58 21.65
C THR A 290 1.74 33.01 22.90
N VAL A 291 1.74 31.69 23.07
CA VAL A 291 0.99 30.99 24.12
C VAL A 291 1.90 30.21 25.07
N ILE A 292 2.69 29.25 24.54
CA ILE A 292 3.32 28.23 25.38
C ILE A 292 4.41 28.83 26.28
N ARG A 293 5.15 29.81 25.80
CA ARG A 293 6.18 30.50 26.58
C ARG A 293 5.69 31.07 27.91
N HIS A 294 4.41 31.45 27.99
CA HIS A 294 3.80 32.01 29.20
C HIS A 294 3.29 30.96 30.18
N LEU A 295 3.27 29.71 29.75
CA LEU A 295 2.72 28.57 30.47
C LEU A 295 3.79 27.57 30.94
N TYR A 296 5.08 27.88 30.76
CA TYR A 296 6.16 27.02 31.24
C TYR A 296 6.07 26.80 32.75
N GLY A 297 6.22 25.55 33.18
CA GLY A 297 6.10 25.16 34.60
C GLY A 297 4.66 24.95 35.08
N ARG A 298 3.66 25.08 34.20
CA ARG A 298 2.24 24.88 34.51
C ARG A 298 1.59 23.82 33.61
N PRO A 299 1.82 22.53 33.87
CA PRO A 299 1.47 21.46 32.93
C PRO A 299 -0.03 21.35 32.64
N LEU A 300 -0.90 21.57 33.64
CA LEU A 300 -2.36 21.49 33.45
C LEU A 300 -2.89 22.67 32.63
N GLU A 301 -2.40 23.88 32.88
CA GLU A 301 -2.79 25.07 32.11
C GLU A 301 -2.33 24.93 30.65
N THR A 302 -1.12 24.41 30.42
CA THR A 302 -0.58 24.16 29.08
C THR A 302 -1.41 23.12 28.33
N LEU A 303 -1.80 22.04 29.01
CA LEU A 303 -2.65 21.00 28.42
C LEU A 303 -4.00 21.57 27.97
N LEU A 304 -4.67 22.33 28.83
CA LEU A 304 -5.97 22.95 28.50
C LEU A 304 -5.86 24.00 27.39
N ALA A 305 -4.84 24.86 27.43
CA ALA A 305 -4.61 25.86 26.40
C ALA A 305 -4.33 25.23 25.04
N THR A 306 -3.46 24.20 24.99
CA THR A 306 -3.14 23.51 23.74
C THR A 306 -4.30 22.69 23.20
N TRP A 307 -5.17 22.15 24.08
CA TRP A 307 -6.40 21.51 23.65
C TRP A 307 -7.37 22.50 23.01
N GLY A 308 -7.56 23.68 23.61
CA GLY A 308 -8.34 24.77 23.00
C GLY A 308 -7.79 25.21 21.64
N ILE A 309 -6.45 25.30 21.50
CA ILE A 309 -5.78 25.59 20.21
C ILE A 309 -6.04 24.48 19.19
N SER A 310 -5.99 23.21 19.61
CA SER A 310 -6.32 22.06 18.74
C SER A 310 -7.71 22.23 18.13
N LEU A 311 -8.72 22.51 18.96
CA LEU A 311 -10.09 22.73 18.50
C LEU A 311 -10.19 23.93 17.53
N MET A 312 -9.48 25.03 17.81
CA MET A 312 -9.46 26.19 16.91
C MET A 312 -8.83 25.84 15.56
N LEU A 313 -7.72 25.07 15.53
CA LEU A 313 -7.07 24.66 14.30
C LEU A 313 -7.97 23.73 13.47
N ILE A 314 -8.66 22.79 14.10
CA ILE A 314 -9.64 21.91 13.43
C ILE A 314 -10.76 22.75 12.80
N GLN A 315 -11.34 23.70 13.54
CA GLN A 315 -12.40 24.55 13.01
C GLN A 315 -11.92 25.47 11.91
N LEU A 316 -10.70 25.99 12.01
CA LEU A 316 -10.08 26.78 10.95
C LEU A 316 -9.94 25.95 9.65
N VAL A 317 -9.45 24.73 9.75
CA VAL A 317 -9.31 23.82 8.59
C VAL A 317 -10.68 23.46 8.00
N ARG A 318 -11.69 23.20 8.84
CA ARG A 318 -13.08 22.96 8.38
C ARG A 318 -13.66 24.18 7.66
N LEU A 319 -13.35 25.38 8.10
CA LEU A 319 -13.80 26.61 7.45
C LEU A 319 -13.13 26.80 6.08
N LEU A 320 -11.83 26.49 5.96
CA LEU A 320 -11.06 26.71 4.74
C LEU A 320 -11.28 25.63 3.68
N PHE A 321 -11.36 24.35 4.09
CA PHE A 321 -11.38 23.18 3.19
C PHE A 321 -12.68 22.39 3.24
N GLY A 322 -13.57 22.71 4.18
CA GLY A 322 -14.79 21.95 4.43
C GLY A 322 -14.61 20.85 5.48
N ALA A 323 -15.72 20.22 5.85
CA ALA A 323 -15.73 19.17 6.87
C ALA A 323 -15.49 17.77 6.29
N GLN A 324 -15.47 17.63 4.97
CA GLN A 324 -15.29 16.34 4.29
C GLN A 324 -13.81 16.01 4.12
N ASN A 325 -13.52 14.70 4.08
CA ASN A 325 -12.18 14.24 3.78
C ASN A 325 -11.83 14.54 2.33
N VAL A 326 -10.61 15.00 2.10
CA VAL A 326 -10.06 15.24 0.77
C VAL A 326 -9.08 14.14 0.40
N GLU A 327 -9.03 13.78 -0.87
CA GLU A 327 -8.14 12.77 -1.39
C GLU A 327 -6.86 13.42 -1.93
N VAL A 328 -5.73 12.84 -1.60
CA VAL A 328 -4.42 13.17 -2.15
C VAL A 328 -4.00 12.00 -3.05
N ALA A 329 -4.00 12.23 -4.37
CA ALA A 329 -3.69 11.20 -5.35
C ALA A 329 -2.22 10.80 -5.31
N ASN A 330 -1.93 9.50 -5.22
CA ASN A 330 -0.57 9.01 -5.29
C ASN A 330 0.03 9.21 -6.69
N PRO A 331 1.30 9.66 -6.81
CA PRO A 331 2.01 9.68 -8.09
C PRO A 331 2.16 8.27 -8.66
N ALA A 332 2.32 8.16 -9.99
CA ALA A 332 2.43 6.86 -10.66
C ALA A 332 3.61 6.02 -10.15
N TRP A 333 4.73 6.65 -9.81
CA TRP A 333 5.93 5.96 -9.28
C TRP A 333 5.75 5.43 -7.83
N LEU A 334 4.77 5.92 -7.07
CA LEU A 334 4.37 5.37 -5.76
C LEU A 334 3.22 4.37 -5.86
N SER A 335 2.61 4.24 -7.04
CA SER A 335 1.50 3.33 -7.29
C SER A 335 2.02 1.91 -7.59
N GLY A 336 1.21 0.89 -7.22
CA GLY A 336 1.61 -0.51 -7.38
C GLY A 336 2.40 -1.06 -6.19
N GLY A 337 3.10 -2.17 -6.41
CA GLY A 337 3.84 -2.86 -5.35
C GLY A 337 4.67 -4.03 -5.88
N ILE A 338 5.51 -4.57 -5.02
CA ILE A 338 6.31 -5.77 -5.27
C ILE A 338 5.56 -6.98 -4.75
N GLN A 339 5.26 -7.94 -5.61
CA GLN A 339 4.72 -9.23 -5.19
C GLN A 339 5.87 -10.11 -4.67
N VAL A 340 5.89 -10.33 -3.37
CA VAL A 340 6.92 -11.16 -2.70
C VAL A 340 6.45 -12.61 -2.56
N LEU A 341 5.17 -12.80 -2.27
CA LEU A 341 4.51 -14.10 -2.21
C LEU A 341 3.20 -14.04 -3.01
N PRO A 342 2.63 -15.18 -3.44
CA PRO A 342 1.37 -15.20 -4.17
C PRO A 342 0.22 -14.43 -3.48
N ASN A 343 0.22 -14.42 -2.14
CA ASN A 343 -0.75 -13.73 -1.31
C ASN A 343 -0.21 -12.44 -0.65
N LEU A 344 1.01 -11.99 -0.98
CA LEU A 344 1.64 -10.83 -0.35
C LEU A 344 2.20 -9.87 -1.39
N VAL A 345 1.56 -8.72 -1.50
CA VAL A 345 2.04 -7.56 -2.27
C VAL A 345 2.48 -6.46 -1.30
N LEU A 346 3.70 -5.97 -1.45
CA LEU A 346 4.23 -4.84 -0.69
C LEU A 346 4.06 -3.55 -1.48
N PRO A 347 3.13 -2.65 -1.11
CA PRO A 347 2.91 -1.40 -1.84
C PRO A 347 4.13 -0.46 -1.78
N TYR A 348 4.50 0.16 -2.91
CA TYR A 348 5.64 1.07 -3.01
C TYR A 348 5.53 2.26 -2.07
N ASN A 349 4.33 2.86 -1.93
CA ASN A 349 4.10 3.98 -1.03
C ASN A 349 4.50 3.66 0.41
N ARG A 350 4.19 2.45 0.93
CA ARG A 350 4.57 2.04 2.29
C ARG A 350 6.06 1.79 2.44
N ILE A 351 6.72 1.22 1.43
CA ILE A 351 8.18 1.02 1.42
C ILE A 351 8.89 2.38 1.52
N VAL A 352 8.46 3.33 0.69
CA VAL A 352 9.03 4.68 0.68
C VAL A 352 8.80 5.40 2.01
N ILE A 353 7.63 5.26 2.63
CA ILE A 353 7.34 5.88 3.94
C ILE A 353 8.24 5.30 5.04
N ILE A 354 8.47 3.99 5.07
CA ILE A 354 9.39 3.36 6.04
C ILE A 354 10.80 3.91 5.85
N ALA A 355 11.30 3.94 4.61
CA ALA A 355 12.62 4.48 4.29
C ALA A 355 12.73 5.97 4.65
N PHE A 356 11.70 6.76 4.33
CA PHE A 356 11.63 8.18 4.66
C PHE A 356 11.62 8.42 6.17
N ALA A 357 10.85 7.68 6.94
CA ALA A 357 10.83 7.80 8.39
C ALA A 357 12.19 7.50 9.01
N LEU A 358 12.88 6.45 8.56
CA LEU A 358 14.23 6.15 9.00
C LEU A 358 15.21 7.26 8.62
N PHE A 359 15.11 7.83 7.43
CA PHE A 359 15.91 8.97 7.00
C PHE A 359 15.71 10.18 7.94
N VAL A 360 14.45 10.52 8.27
CA VAL A 360 14.13 11.62 9.19
C VAL A 360 14.67 11.35 10.60
N VAL A 361 14.63 10.09 11.09
CA VAL A 361 15.25 9.70 12.36
C VAL A 361 16.75 9.98 12.35
N VAL A 362 17.46 9.54 11.31
CA VAL A 362 18.90 9.76 11.18
C VAL A 362 19.22 11.25 11.12
N LEU A 363 18.45 12.02 10.34
CA LEU A 363 18.62 13.47 10.23
C LEU A 363 18.40 14.15 11.59
N THR A 364 17.35 13.79 12.30
CA THR A 364 17.01 14.31 13.64
C THR A 364 18.14 13.95 14.64
N TRP A 365 18.62 12.70 14.60
CA TRP A 365 19.73 12.27 15.44
C TRP A 365 21.01 13.06 15.17
N LEU A 366 21.36 13.28 13.89
CA LEU A 366 22.50 14.11 13.48
C LEU A 366 22.34 15.57 13.99
N LEU A 367 21.15 16.13 13.80
CA LEU A 367 20.85 17.49 14.22
C LEU A 367 20.97 17.63 15.75
N LEU A 368 20.42 16.71 16.52
CA LEU A 368 20.47 16.78 17.98
C LEU A 368 21.85 16.45 18.56
N ASN A 369 22.64 15.58 17.92
CA ASN A 369 23.93 15.14 18.49
C ASN A 369 25.15 15.86 17.92
N LYS A 370 25.07 16.39 16.69
CA LYS A 370 26.24 16.95 15.99
C LYS A 370 26.16 18.46 15.76
N THR A 371 25.06 19.14 16.11
CA THR A 371 24.92 20.57 15.89
C THR A 371 24.92 21.38 17.19
N ARG A 372 25.18 22.69 17.07
CA ARG A 372 25.08 23.64 18.18
C ARG A 372 23.66 23.76 18.75
N LEU A 373 22.63 23.59 17.89
CA LEU A 373 21.25 23.58 18.33
C LEU A 373 21.00 22.44 19.31
N GLY A 374 21.42 21.23 18.96
CA GLY A 374 21.26 20.06 19.83
C GLY A 374 22.04 20.18 21.15
N LEU A 375 23.21 20.78 21.12
CA LEU A 375 23.97 21.07 22.35
C LEU A 375 23.21 22.03 23.27
N ASN A 376 22.70 23.15 22.71
CA ASN A 376 21.94 24.15 23.45
C ASN A 376 20.63 23.56 24.00
N VAL A 377 19.93 22.75 23.21
CA VAL A 377 18.71 22.03 23.64
C VAL A 377 19.01 21.14 24.84
N ARG A 378 20.07 20.35 24.80
CA ARG A 378 20.46 19.49 25.95
C ARG A 378 20.86 20.31 27.17
N ALA A 379 21.55 21.44 27.01
CA ALA A 379 21.92 22.31 28.11
C ALA A 379 20.66 22.88 28.79
N VAL A 380 19.70 23.37 28.00
CA VAL A 380 18.42 23.91 28.53
C VAL A 380 17.60 22.84 29.22
N THR A 381 17.60 21.60 28.69
CA THR A 381 16.89 20.45 29.26
C THR A 381 17.48 20.03 30.61
N GLN A 382 18.78 20.09 30.75
CA GLN A 382 19.47 19.70 31.98
C GLN A 382 19.25 20.73 33.10
N ASN A 383 19.52 21.99 32.83
CA ASN A 383 19.27 23.07 33.77
C ASN A 383 19.08 24.40 33.02
N ARG A 384 17.82 24.83 32.93
CA ARG A 384 17.42 26.04 32.20
C ARG A 384 18.10 27.30 32.73
N ASN A 385 18.11 27.46 34.04
CA ASN A 385 18.67 28.65 34.69
C ASN A 385 20.19 28.74 34.50
N MET A 386 20.89 27.63 34.68
CA MET A 386 22.35 27.57 34.45
C MET A 386 22.70 27.80 32.98
N ALA A 387 21.95 27.21 32.06
CA ALA A 387 22.14 27.44 30.63
C ALA A 387 21.98 28.93 30.28
N ALA A 388 20.99 29.61 30.85
CA ALA A 388 20.80 31.07 30.66
C ALA A 388 22.00 31.88 31.23
N CYS A 389 22.50 31.51 32.42
CA CYS A 389 23.68 32.14 33.01
C CYS A 389 24.95 31.92 32.16
N CYS A 390 25.05 30.79 31.44
CA CYS A 390 26.13 30.51 30.50
C CYS A 390 25.95 31.20 29.13
N GLY A 391 24.96 32.09 28.99
CA GLY A 391 24.72 32.85 27.76
C GLY A 391 23.90 32.11 26.67
N VAL A 392 23.31 30.95 26.99
CA VAL A 392 22.41 30.27 26.03
C VAL A 392 21.11 31.03 25.93
N PRO A 393 20.67 31.44 24.70
CA PRO A 393 19.42 32.17 24.51
C PRO A 393 18.21 31.20 24.59
N THR A 394 17.79 30.84 25.82
CA THR A 394 16.81 29.78 26.09
C THR A 394 15.51 29.96 25.29
N GLY A 395 14.96 31.19 25.21
CA GLY A 395 13.73 31.44 24.46
C GLY A 395 13.84 31.21 22.93
N ARG A 396 15.05 31.39 22.34
CA ARG A 396 15.28 31.04 20.94
C ARG A 396 15.42 29.53 20.77
N VAL A 397 16.08 28.87 21.73
CA VAL A 397 16.26 27.41 21.73
C VAL A 397 14.90 26.71 21.83
N ASP A 398 14.03 27.16 22.73
CA ASP A 398 12.68 26.62 22.90
C ASP A 398 11.84 26.78 21.62
N MET A 399 11.84 28.00 21.05
CA MET A 399 11.11 28.28 19.82
C MET A 399 11.57 27.38 18.65
N LEU A 400 12.89 27.23 18.47
CA LEU A 400 13.44 26.40 17.40
C LEU A 400 13.20 24.91 17.65
N ALA A 401 13.30 24.44 18.89
CA ALA A 401 12.99 23.06 19.24
C ALA A 401 11.51 22.73 19.03
N PHE A 402 10.62 23.67 19.40
CA PHE A 402 9.18 23.53 19.17
C PHE A 402 8.84 23.51 17.69
N GLY A 403 9.46 24.42 16.91
CA GLY A 403 9.33 24.46 15.46
C GLY A 403 9.83 23.19 14.80
N LEU A 404 10.97 22.68 15.22
CA LEU A 404 11.52 21.41 14.71
C LEU A 404 10.57 20.24 14.99
N GLY A 405 10.08 20.12 16.23
CA GLY A 405 9.11 19.07 16.60
C GLY A 405 7.84 19.13 15.78
N SER A 406 7.28 20.34 15.62
CA SER A 406 6.09 20.59 14.79
C SER A 406 6.35 20.29 13.31
N GLY A 407 7.52 20.67 12.78
CA GLY A 407 7.93 20.39 11.41
C GLY A 407 8.03 18.88 11.12
N ILE A 408 8.64 18.10 12.03
CA ILE A 408 8.71 16.65 11.91
C ILE A 408 7.32 16.02 11.94
N ALA A 409 6.41 16.51 12.80
CA ALA A 409 5.02 16.06 12.78
C ALA A 409 4.35 16.38 11.43
N GLY A 410 4.60 17.56 10.86
CA GLY A 410 4.13 17.90 9.51
C GLY A 410 4.58 16.92 8.44
N LEU A 411 5.84 16.45 8.50
CA LEU A 411 6.33 15.37 7.62
C LEU A 411 5.57 14.06 7.82
N GLY A 412 5.17 13.73 9.06
CA GLY A 412 4.27 12.62 9.35
C GLY A 412 2.91 12.78 8.66
N GLY A 413 2.39 14.01 8.60
CA GLY A 413 1.17 14.36 7.86
C GLY A 413 1.29 14.12 6.35
N VAL A 414 2.44 14.47 5.75
CA VAL A 414 2.73 14.14 4.33
C VAL A 414 2.70 12.63 4.11
N ALA A 415 3.33 11.85 4.98
CA ALA A 415 3.32 10.39 4.88
C ALA A 415 1.89 9.82 5.02
N LEU A 416 1.07 10.36 5.93
CA LEU A 416 -0.32 9.96 6.10
C LEU A 416 -1.17 10.23 4.87
N SER A 417 -0.98 11.37 4.20
CA SER A 417 -1.73 11.75 3.01
C SER A 417 -1.48 10.79 1.82
N GLN A 418 -0.37 10.06 1.81
CA GLN A 418 -0.05 9.06 0.77
C GLN A 418 -0.65 7.67 1.05
N ILE A 419 -1.23 7.44 2.23
CA ILE A 419 -1.83 6.14 2.60
C ILE A 419 -3.35 6.23 2.69
N GLY A 420 -3.88 7.39 3.07
CA GLY A 420 -5.29 7.57 3.31
C GLY A 420 -5.77 8.98 3.04
N ASN A 421 -7.09 9.15 3.13
CA ASN A 421 -7.72 10.45 2.95
C ASN A 421 -7.36 11.40 4.09
N VAL A 422 -7.26 12.68 3.75
CA VAL A 422 -6.94 13.75 4.69
C VAL A 422 -8.22 14.37 5.21
N GLY A 423 -8.41 14.34 6.51
CA GLY A 423 -9.58 14.92 7.17
C GLY A 423 -9.22 15.88 8.30
N PRO A 424 -10.16 16.75 8.70
CA PRO A 424 -9.93 17.71 9.78
C PRO A 424 -9.64 17.06 11.14
N ASP A 425 -10.12 15.83 11.37
CA ASP A 425 -9.97 15.08 12.63
C ASP A 425 -8.75 14.14 12.62
N LEU A 426 -7.95 14.19 11.55
CA LEU A 426 -6.81 13.28 11.36
C LEU A 426 -5.81 13.36 12.52
N GLY A 427 -5.51 14.56 13.01
CA GLY A 427 -4.58 14.79 14.11
C GLY A 427 -4.99 14.12 15.41
N GLN A 428 -6.28 14.21 15.76
CA GLN A 428 -6.83 13.62 16.99
C GLN A 428 -6.70 12.09 17.02
N SER A 429 -6.77 11.44 15.88
CA SER A 429 -6.67 9.99 15.77
C SER A 429 -5.27 9.46 16.10
N TYR A 430 -4.23 10.28 15.92
CA TYR A 430 -2.83 9.87 16.06
C TYR A 430 -2.12 10.45 17.29
N ILE A 431 -2.66 11.50 17.93
CA ILE A 431 -2.00 12.14 19.07
C ILE A 431 -1.85 11.18 20.26
N ILE A 432 -2.89 10.39 20.56
CA ILE A 432 -2.88 9.43 21.67
C ILE A 432 -1.83 8.35 21.41
N ASP A 433 -1.85 7.74 20.22
CA ASP A 433 -0.90 6.70 19.83
C ASP A 433 0.55 7.22 19.87
N SER A 434 0.77 8.47 19.40
CA SER A 434 2.09 9.12 19.44
C SER A 434 2.57 9.39 20.87
N PHE A 435 1.66 9.79 21.76
CA PHE A 435 1.97 9.98 23.17
C PHE A 435 2.35 8.64 23.83
N LEU A 436 1.62 7.57 23.52
CA LEU A 436 1.93 6.22 24.02
C LEU A 436 3.31 5.75 23.55
N VAL A 437 3.68 6.03 22.29
CA VAL A 437 5.03 5.73 21.79
C VAL A 437 6.11 6.46 22.59
N VAL A 438 5.93 7.75 22.86
CA VAL A 438 6.94 8.55 23.60
C VAL A 438 7.07 8.07 25.03
N VAL A 439 5.95 7.79 25.70
CA VAL A 439 5.96 7.33 27.11
C VAL A 439 6.52 5.91 27.21
N LEU A 440 6.09 4.99 26.34
CA LEU A 440 6.60 3.62 26.30
C LEU A 440 8.10 3.58 25.96
N GLY A 441 8.54 4.40 25.00
CA GLY A 441 9.93 4.49 24.58
C GLY A 441 10.86 5.06 25.64
N GLY A 442 10.32 5.89 26.52
CA GLY A 442 11.03 6.70 27.50
C GLY A 442 11.18 8.13 27.01
N VAL A 443 10.67 9.07 27.78
CA VAL A 443 10.56 10.49 27.44
C VAL A 443 11.96 11.08 27.09
N GLY A 444 12.11 11.62 25.87
CA GLY A 444 13.36 12.20 25.39
C GLY A 444 14.39 11.20 24.84
N GLN A 445 14.08 9.91 24.73
CA GLN A 445 14.94 8.87 24.18
C GLN A 445 14.55 8.50 22.74
N LEU A 446 15.37 8.91 21.76
CA LEU A 446 15.10 8.61 20.34
C LEU A 446 15.06 7.10 20.05
N ALA A 447 16.02 6.33 20.57
CA ALA A 447 16.07 4.88 20.36
C ALA A 447 14.84 4.18 20.95
N GLY A 448 14.40 4.62 22.13
CA GLY A 448 13.20 4.11 22.76
C GLY A 448 11.94 4.39 21.94
N SER A 449 11.81 5.61 21.41
CA SER A 449 10.68 5.99 20.55
C SER A 449 10.63 5.17 19.25
N VAL A 450 11.79 4.85 18.65
CA VAL A 450 11.87 3.99 17.47
C VAL A 450 11.31 2.59 17.77
N LEU A 451 11.81 1.93 18.83
CA LEU A 451 11.36 0.59 19.21
C LEU A 451 9.88 0.56 19.61
N ALA A 452 9.45 1.58 20.37
CA ALA A 452 8.04 1.69 20.78
C ALA A 452 7.11 1.91 19.60
N ALA A 453 7.47 2.76 18.63
CA ALA A 453 6.66 3.05 17.45
C ALA A 453 6.46 1.80 16.56
N PHE A 454 7.54 1.10 16.25
CA PHE A 454 7.45 -0.14 15.47
C PHE A 454 6.74 -1.25 16.26
N GLY A 455 7.03 -1.39 17.55
CA GLY A 455 6.35 -2.37 18.41
C GLY A 455 4.84 -2.14 18.47
N LEU A 456 4.40 -0.90 18.69
CA LEU A 456 2.99 -0.53 18.71
C LEU A 456 2.33 -0.67 17.33
N GLY A 457 3.01 -0.26 16.27
CA GLY A 457 2.49 -0.38 14.91
C GLY A 457 2.25 -1.85 14.53
N ILE A 458 3.21 -2.74 14.82
CA ILE A 458 3.09 -4.18 14.58
C ILE A 458 2.01 -4.79 15.47
N ALA A 459 2.00 -4.48 16.77
CA ALA A 459 0.98 -4.98 17.70
C ALA A 459 -0.44 -4.60 17.26
N ASN A 460 -0.66 -3.34 16.86
CA ASN A 460 -1.93 -2.89 16.31
C ASN A 460 -2.37 -3.73 15.11
N LYS A 461 -1.48 -3.94 14.14
CA LYS A 461 -1.82 -4.64 12.89
C LYS A 461 -1.99 -6.15 13.07
N ILE A 462 -1.39 -6.77 14.08
CA ILE A 462 -1.62 -8.17 14.42
C ILE A 462 -2.94 -8.36 15.18
N LEU A 463 -3.29 -7.42 16.07
CA LEU A 463 -4.51 -7.52 16.88
C LEU A 463 -5.78 -7.11 16.12
N GLU A 464 -5.67 -6.15 15.21
CA GLU A 464 -6.81 -5.60 14.45
C GLU A 464 -7.68 -6.66 13.74
N PRO A 465 -7.12 -7.66 13.01
CA PRO A 465 -7.93 -8.70 12.37
C PRO A 465 -8.58 -9.69 13.36
N GLN A 466 -8.01 -9.85 14.55
CA GLN A 466 -8.47 -10.86 15.51
C GLN A 466 -9.59 -10.37 16.42
N ILE A 467 -9.48 -9.13 16.90
CA ILE A 467 -10.39 -8.56 17.90
C ILE A 467 -11.04 -7.24 17.48
N GLY A 468 -10.73 -6.78 16.25
CA GLY A 468 -11.21 -5.51 15.72
C GLY A 468 -10.35 -4.32 16.14
N ALA A 469 -10.43 -3.23 15.37
CA ALA A 469 -9.57 -2.05 15.52
C ALA A 469 -9.76 -1.34 16.88
N VAL A 470 -11.01 -1.23 17.36
CA VAL A 470 -11.32 -0.52 18.61
C VAL A 470 -10.86 -1.31 19.84
N LEU A 471 -11.21 -2.61 19.92
CA LEU A 471 -10.80 -3.46 21.04
C LEU A 471 -9.29 -3.67 21.06
N GLY A 472 -8.64 -3.76 19.88
CA GLY A 472 -7.18 -3.82 19.75
C GLY A 472 -6.50 -2.60 20.38
N LYS A 473 -6.96 -1.39 20.09
CA LYS A 473 -6.44 -0.15 20.68
C LYS A 473 -6.65 -0.11 22.20
N ILE A 474 -7.82 -0.50 22.69
CA ILE A 474 -8.11 -0.56 24.14
C ILE A 474 -7.17 -1.55 24.84
N LEU A 475 -6.96 -2.73 24.27
CA LEU A 475 -6.06 -3.73 24.83
C LEU A 475 -4.61 -3.23 24.89
N ILE A 476 -4.12 -2.61 23.81
CA ILE A 476 -2.78 -2.02 23.75
C ILE A 476 -2.64 -0.92 24.81
N LEU A 477 -3.62 -0.03 24.94
CA LEU A 477 -3.64 1.01 25.96
C LEU A 477 -3.53 0.42 27.37
N ALA A 478 -4.35 -0.60 27.66
CA ALA A 478 -4.32 -1.30 28.95
C ALA A 478 -2.95 -1.94 29.24
N LEU A 479 -2.36 -2.62 28.25
CA LEU A 479 -1.03 -3.21 28.36
C LEU A 479 0.06 -2.16 28.64
N ILE A 480 0.00 -1.02 27.98
CA ILE A 480 0.96 0.08 28.18
C ILE A 480 0.79 0.68 29.58
N ILE A 481 -0.44 0.89 30.04
CA ILE A 481 -0.69 1.38 31.41
C ILE A 481 -0.10 0.42 32.45
N LEU A 482 -0.32 -0.88 32.30
CA LEU A 482 0.27 -1.90 33.17
C LEU A 482 1.80 -1.93 33.11
N PHE A 483 2.36 -1.73 31.91
CA PHE A 483 3.82 -1.64 31.73
C PHE A 483 4.40 -0.41 32.44
N ILE A 484 3.79 0.76 32.29
CA ILE A 484 4.23 2.01 32.93
C ILE A 484 4.13 1.94 34.44
N GLN A 485 3.10 1.27 35.00
CA GLN A 485 3.02 1.04 36.44
C GLN A 485 4.20 0.24 36.99
N LYS A 486 4.74 -0.72 36.20
CA LYS A 486 5.94 -1.50 36.58
C LYS A 486 7.24 -0.80 36.24
N ARG A 487 7.27 -0.02 35.16
CA ARG A 487 8.47 0.71 34.67
C ARG A 487 8.10 2.15 34.24
N PRO A 488 7.98 3.07 35.22
CA PRO A 488 7.55 4.45 34.94
C PRO A 488 8.52 5.23 34.03
N GLN A 489 9.78 4.78 33.92
CA GLN A 489 10.81 5.41 33.07
C GLN A 489 10.72 4.95 31.60
N GLY A 490 9.81 4.06 31.22
CA GLY A 490 9.70 3.49 29.88
C GLY A 490 10.74 2.40 29.61
N LEU A 491 10.95 2.06 28.32
CA LEU A 491 11.91 1.04 27.87
C LEU A 491 13.35 1.48 28.12
N PHE A 492 13.66 2.76 27.94
CA PHE A 492 14.98 3.34 28.08
C PHE A 492 14.97 4.50 29.09
N ALA A 493 15.49 4.23 30.28
CA ALA A 493 15.63 5.27 31.29
C ALA A 493 16.74 6.26 30.92
N LEU A 494 16.52 7.55 31.13
CA LEU A 494 17.57 8.57 31.09
C LEU A 494 18.51 8.37 32.30
N LYS A 495 19.75 7.95 32.05
CA LYS A 495 20.76 7.92 33.09
C LYS A 495 21.10 9.36 33.50
N GLY A 496 20.77 9.75 34.73
CA GLY A 496 21.19 11.02 35.33
C GLY A 496 20.11 12.09 35.52
N ARG A 497 18.84 11.84 35.21
CA ARG A 497 17.76 12.74 35.57
C ARG A 497 17.08 12.21 36.85
N VAL A 498 17.33 12.81 37.97
CA VAL A 498 16.51 12.66 39.18
C VAL A 498 15.23 13.45 38.87
N ILE A 499 14.13 12.76 38.74
CA ILE A 499 12.79 13.37 38.67
C ILE A 499 12.36 13.47 40.13
N ASP A 500 12.55 14.63 40.74
CA ASP A 500 11.88 15.01 41.99
C ASP A 500 10.44 15.39 41.70
#